data_75ed109f01e583bea0794115efaa98ab
#
_entry.id   75ed109f01e583bea0794115efaa98ab
#
_cell.length_a   1.000
_cell.length_b   1.000
_cell.length_c   1.000
_cell.angle_alpha   90.00
_cell.angle_beta   90.00
_cell.angle_gamma   90.00
#
_symmetry.space_group_name_H-M   'P 1'
#
loop_
_entity.id
_entity.type
_entity.pdbx_description
1 polymer ?
#
loop_
_entity_poly.entity_id
_entity_poly.type
_entity_poly.pdbx_seq_one_letter_code
_entity_poly.pdbx_strand_id
1 'polypeptide(L)'
;MVAFPSSWNAGEKMGKTLAELHEPIADNETLVRASNGIMRAMTSGQSFERYTWGITSLDGYSNHPLYEKPDFDSLDDLTFRVEHERTMTVIKDTTAVFLIHVDIYPLKEVLKTDFGLIKGSIDSMSANVLQYKNLVKVKELMNEYILST
;
A
#
# COMPACT_ATOMS: atom_id res chain seq x y z
N MET A 1 -4.61 15.57 -10.37
CA MET A 1 -3.40 15.02 -11.04
C MET A 1 -2.90 13.85 -10.22
N VAL A 2 -2.59 12.73 -10.84
CA VAL A 2 -1.96 11.57 -10.21
C VAL A 2 -0.58 11.43 -10.83
N ALA A 3 0.47 11.48 -10.00
CA ALA A 3 1.85 11.42 -10.49
C ALA A 3 2.42 10.00 -10.42
N PHE A 4 2.22 9.29 -9.29
CA PHE A 4 2.82 7.98 -9.04
C PHE A 4 1.76 7.03 -8.49
N PRO A 5 0.94 6.40 -9.37
CA PRO A 5 -0.11 5.50 -8.92
C PRO A 5 0.48 4.25 -8.27
N SER A 6 -0.21 3.78 -7.23
CA SER A 6 0.17 2.59 -6.48
C SER A 6 -0.74 1.43 -6.86
N SER A 7 -0.37 0.73 -7.93
CA SER A 7 -1.10 -0.45 -8.46
C SER A 7 -2.53 -0.15 -8.92
N TRP A 8 -2.81 1.07 -9.39
CA TRP A 8 -4.12 1.44 -9.92
C TRP A 8 -4.04 2.48 -11.05
N ASN A 9 -5.08 2.56 -11.87
CA ASN A 9 -5.22 3.53 -12.96
C ASN A 9 -6.20 4.63 -12.55
N ALA A 10 -5.78 5.89 -12.65
CA ALA A 10 -6.59 7.04 -12.27
C ALA A 10 -7.93 7.12 -13.05
N GLY A 11 -7.92 6.80 -14.35
CA GLY A 11 -9.11 6.82 -15.19
C GLY A 11 -10.19 5.85 -14.71
N GLU A 12 -9.81 4.71 -14.15
CA GLU A 12 -10.74 3.70 -13.63
C GLU A 12 -11.35 4.07 -12.28
N LYS A 13 -10.79 5.06 -11.62
CA LYS A 13 -11.22 5.49 -10.28
C LYS A 13 -12.19 6.66 -10.30
N MET A 14 -12.27 7.40 -11.40
CA MET A 14 -13.16 8.56 -11.50
C MET A 14 -14.64 8.15 -11.43
N GLY A 15 -15.40 8.89 -10.62
CA GLY A 15 -16.84 8.68 -10.44
C GLY A 15 -17.23 7.52 -9.52
N LYS A 16 -16.25 6.80 -8.95
CA LYS A 16 -16.49 5.69 -8.02
C LYS A 16 -16.61 6.17 -6.59
N THR A 17 -17.44 5.49 -5.83
CA THR A 17 -17.54 5.63 -4.38
C THR A 17 -16.32 5.02 -3.68
N LEU A 18 -16.07 5.37 -2.42
CA LEU A 18 -14.98 4.79 -1.64
C LEU A 18 -15.12 3.26 -1.52
N ALA A 19 -16.32 2.74 -1.40
CA ALA A 19 -16.57 1.30 -1.37
C ALA A 19 -16.14 0.62 -2.69
N GLU A 20 -16.56 1.15 -3.84
CA GLU A 20 -16.19 0.64 -5.16
C GLU A 20 -14.69 0.76 -5.45
N LEU A 21 -14.02 1.81 -4.93
CA LEU A 21 -12.57 1.96 -5.05
C LEU A 21 -11.80 0.86 -4.32
N HIS A 22 -12.37 0.33 -3.23
CA HIS A 22 -11.73 -0.63 -2.36
C HIS A 22 -12.27 -2.07 -2.51
N GLU A 23 -13.21 -2.29 -3.44
CA GLU A 23 -13.73 -3.61 -3.76
C GLU A 23 -12.63 -4.65 -4.09
N PRO A 24 -11.55 -4.30 -4.83
CA PRO A 24 -10.50 -5.26 -5.15
C PRO A 24 -9.57 -5.62 -3.99
N ILE A 25 -9.67 -4.94 -2.84
CA ILE A 25 -8.79 -5.18 -1.69
C ILE A 25 -9.24 -6.47 -0.98
N ALA A 26 -8.28 -7.33 -0.66
CA ALA A 26 -8.56 -8.54 0.11
C ALA A 26 -9.06 -8.19 1.53
N ASP A 27 -10.01 -8.99 2.03
CA ASP A 27 -10.59 -8.87 3.38
C ASP A 27 -11.16 -7.47 3.67
N ASN A 28 -11.85 -6.89 2.69
CA ASN A 28 -12.28 -5.48 2.66
C ASN A 28 -13.60 -5.19 3.37
N GLU A 29 -14.31 -6.18 3.92
CA GLU A 29 -15.69 -6.04 4.40
C GLU A 29 -15.85 -4.94 5.45
N THR A 30 -14.88 -4.80 6.35
CA THR A 30 -14.90 -3.76 7.38
C THR A 30 -14.72 -2.37 6.77
N LEU A 31 -13.82 -2.24 5.79
CA LEU A 31 -13.58 -0.99 5.07
C LEU A 31 -14.81 -0.55 4.26
N VAL A 32 -15.42 -1.49 3.54
CA VAL A 32 -16.65 -1.24 2.76
C VAL A 32 -17.80 -0.79 3.65
N ARG A 33 -18.03 -1.46 4.79
CA ARG A 33 -19.04 -1.04 5.77
C ARG A 33 -18.77 0.34 6.35
N ALA A 34 -17.52 0.68 6.59
CA ALA A 34 -17.11 1.95 7.18
C ALA A 34 -17.05 3.10 6.16
N SER A 35 -17.15 2.84 4.85
CA SER A 35 -16.84 3.79 3.77
C SER A 35 -17.58 5.13 3.90
N ASN A 36 -18.88 5.12 4.20
CA ASN A 36 -19.66 6.34 4.41
C ASN A 36 -19.20 7.15 5.64
N GLY A 37 -18.78 6.45 6.71
CA GLY A 37 -18.23 7.08 7.92
C GLY A 37 -16.87 7.72 7.62
N ILE A 38 -16.03 7.01 6.88
CA ILE A 38 -14.71 7.50 6.44
C ILE A 38 -14.89 8.75 5.57
N MET A 39 -15.77 8.74 4.59
CA MET A 39 -16.04 9.91 3.73
C MET A 39 -16.53 11.12 4.53
N ARG A 40 -17.42 10.93 5.50
CA ARG A 40 -17.84 12.02 6.40
C ARG A 40 -16.69 12.55 7.23
N ALA A 41 -15.83 11.66 7.77
CA ALA A 41 -14.64 12.08 8.51
C ALA A 41 -13.69 12.89 7.63
N MET A 42 -13.39 12.42 6.41
CA MET A 42 -12.50 13.10 5.46
C MET A 42 -12.97 14.51 5.09
N THR A 43 -14.29 14.78 5.13
CA THR A 43 -14.89 16.09 4.78
C THR A 43 -15.31 16.89 6.01
N SER A 44 -15.03 16.43 7.23
CA SER A 44 -15.50 17.06 8.49
C SER A 44 -14.82 18.38 8.86
N GLY A 45 -13.73 18.74 8.20
CA GLY A 45 -12.85 19.87 8.55
C GLY A 45 -11.60 19.45 9.33
N GLN A 46 -11.43 18.16 9.62
CA GLN A 46 -10.22 17.62 10.25
C GLN A 46 -9.24 17.10 9.20
N SER A 47 -7.95 17.10 9.55
CA SER A 47 -6.92 16.43 8.77
C SER A 47 -6.62 15.07 9.37
N PHE A 48 -6.46 14.08 8.50
CA PHE A 48 -6.05 12.72 8.88
C PHE A 48 -4.76 12.36 8.18
N GLU A 49 -3.95 11.58 8.86
CA GLU A 49 -2.66 11.14 8.38
C GLU A 49 -2.47 9.67 8.72
N ARG A 50 -1.93 8.91 7.77
CA ARG A 50 -1.57 7.51 7.98
C ARG A 50 -0.41 7.11 7.08
N TYR A 51 0.23 6.00 7.42
CA TYR A 51 1.26 5.37 6.62
C TYR A 51 0.79 4.01 6.15
N THR A 52 1.06 3.72 4.89
CA THR A 52 0.91 2.37 4.33
C THR A 52 2.23 1.95 3.71
N TRP A 53 2.41 0.65 3.48
CA TRP A 53 3.63 0.15 2.90
C TRP A 53 3.37 -1.05 1.99
N GLY A 54 4.32 -1.29 1.10
CA GLY A 54 4.35 -2.43 0.20
C GLY A 54 5.77 -2.80 -0.19
N ILE A 55 5.94 -3.99 -0.74
CA ILE A 55 7.19 -4.46 -1.30
C ILE A 55 6.96 -4.75 -2.78
N THR A 56 7.89 -4.34 -3.62
CA THR A 56 7.80 -4.49 -5.08
C THR A 56 9.17 -4.73 -5.68
N SER A 57 9.22 -5.38 -6.84
CA SER A 57 10.42 -5.52 -7.68
C SER A 57 10.59 -4.36 -8.68
N LEU A 58 9.71 -3.36 -8.65
CA LEU A 58 9.85 -2.17 -9.48
C LEU A 58 10.77 -1.16 -8.82
N ASP A 59 11.70 -0.63 -9.60
CA ASP A 59 12.49 0.54 -9.25
C ASP A 59 11.70 1.80 -9.57
N GLY A 60 11.70 2.75 -8.63
CA GLY A 60 11.10 4.06 -8.82
C GLY A 60 9.73 4.24 -8.19
N TYR A 61 9.23 5.48 -8.33
CA TYR A 61 8.06 5.96 -7.60
C TYR A 61 6.74 5.43 -8.15
N SER A 62 6.68 5.08 -9.43
CA SER A 62 5.44 4.61 -10.04
C SER A 62 5.32 3.08 -9.94
N ASN A 63 4.21 2.63 -9.42
CA ASN A 63 3.82 1.21 -9.38
C ASN A 63 2.53 1.01 -10.20
N HIS A 64 2.51 1.57 -11.42
CA HIS A 64 1.36 1.53 -12.30
C HIS A 64 1.07 0.08 -12.74
N PRO A 65 -0.19 -0.38 -12.81
CA PRO A 65 -0.54 -1.76 -13.14
C PRO A 65 -0.11 -2.21 -14.55
N LEU A 66 0.16 -1.27 -15.47
CA LEU A 66 0.70 -1.58 -16.81
C LEU A 66 2.21 -1.85 -16.81
N TYR A 67 2.91 -1.61 -15.71
CA TYR A 67 4.33 -1.95 -15.63
C TYR A 67 4.47 -3.43 -15.31
N GLU A 68 5.21 -4.12 -16.15
CA GLU A 68 5.63 -5.48 -15.88
C GLU A 68 6.56 -5.48 -14.66
N LYS A 69 6.22 -6.27 -13.66
CA LYS A 69 7.05 -6.42 -12.47
C LYS A 69 8.09 -7.50 -12.75
N PRO A 70 9.38 -7.16 -12.68
CA PRO A 70 10.43 -8.16 -12.81
C PRO A 70 10.25 -9.30 -11.81
N ASP A 71 10.56 -10.52 -12.23
CA ASP A 71 10.73 -11.63 -11.30
C ASP A 71 11.92 -11.37 -10.39
N PHE A 72 11.89 -11.95 -9.20
CA PHE A 72 12.93 -11.78 -8.20
C PHE A 72 13.19 -13.10 -7.48
N ASP A 73 14.44 -13.36 -7.15
CA ASP A 73 14.86 -14.55 -6.40
C ASP A 73 15.58 -14.21 -5.11
N SER A 74 15.78 -12.91 -4.85
CA SER A 74 16.44 -12.40 -3.67
C SER A 74 15.68 -11.23 -3.07
N LEU A 75 15.80 -11.05 -1.74
CA LEU A 75 15.31 -9.83 -1.07
C LEU A 75 16.09 -8.59 -1.52
N ASP A 76 17.27 -8.75 -2.08
CA ASP A 76 18.11 -7.68 -2.61
C ASP A 76 17.52 -7.06 -3.90
N ASP A 77 16.66 -7.80 -4.61
CA ASP A 77 16.00 -7.35 -5.83
C ASP A 77 14.75 -6.50 -5.55
N LEU A 78 14.44 -6.26 -4.28
CA LEU A 78 13.18 -5.69 -3.86
C LEU A 78 13.32 -4.29 -3.28
N THR A 79 12.29 -3.50 -3.52
CA THR A 79 12.12 -2.15 -3.00
C THR A 79 11.02 -2.13 -1.94
N PHE A 80 11.29 -1.49 -0.81
CA PHE A 80 10.31 -1.16 0.22
C PHE A 80 9.74 0.22 -0.09
N ARG A 81 8.43 0.28 -0.29
CA ARG A 81 7.69 1.48 -0.64
C ARG A 81 6.82 1.90 0.53
N VAL A 82 6.98 3.13 0.97
CA VAL A 82 6.15 3.75 2.01
C VAL A 82 5.29 4.83 1.37
N GLU A 83 4.03 4.85 1.71
CA GLU A 83 3.09 5.90 1.33
C GLU A 83 2.64 6.64 2.58
N HIS A 84 3.03 7.90 2.65
CA HIS A 84 2.53 8.82 3.64
C HIS A 84 1.29 9.49 3.08
N GLU A 85 0.15 9.11 3.60
CA GLU A 85 -1.16 9.55 3.13
C GLU A 85 -1.72 10.63 4.06
N ARG A 86 -2.16 11.73 3.47
CA ARG A 86 -2.78 12.84 4.19
C ARG A 86 -4.08 13.26 3.55
N THR A 87 -5.14 13.34 4.33
CA THR A 87 -6.45 13.84 3.91
C THR A 87 -6.69 15.20 4.51
N MET A 88 -7.14 16.15 3.69
CA MET A 88 -7.51 17.50 4.11
C MET A 88 -8.84 17.88 3.51
N THR A 89 -9.75 18.41 4.33
CA THR A 89 -11.02 18.98 3.85
C THR A 89 -10.75 20.28 3.07
N VAL A 90 -11.30 20.35 1.87
CA VAL A 90 -11.27 21.59 1.04
C VAL A 90 -12.59 22.35 1.17
N ILE A 91 -13.70 21.64 1.05
CA ILE A 91 -15.05 22.19 1.27
C ILE A 91 -15.74 21.28 2.27
N LYS A 92 -16.11 21.84 3.42
CA LYS A 92 -16.73 21.09 4.50
C LYS A 92 -17.95 20.32 3.99
N ASP A 93 -18.08 19.08 4.46
CA ASP A 93 -19.15 18.14 4.16
C ASP A 93 -19.27 17.70 2.67
N THR A 94 -18.39 18.18 1.77
CA THR A 94 -18.46 17.86 0.34
C THR A 94 -17.17 17.42 -0.30
N THR A 95 -16.04 18.09 -0.03
CA THR A 95 -14.81 17.88 -0.80
C THR A 95 -13.59 17.75 0.11
N ALA A 96 -12.84 16.71 -0.09
CA ALA A 96 -11.51 16.51 0.51
C ALA A 96 -10.46 16.26 -0.57
N VAL A 97 -9.22 16.63 -0.27
CA VAL A 97 -8.03 16.24 -1.03
C VAL A 97 -7.35 15.10 -0.29
N PHE A 98 -6.97 14.08 -1.04
CA PHE A 98 -6.16 12.97 -0.58
C PHE A 98 -4.78 13.06 -1.23
N LEU A 99 -3.77 13.33 -0.43
CA LEU A 99 -2.39 13.46 -0.85
C LEU A 99 -1.62 12.20 -0.46
N ILE A 100 -0.80 11.70 -1.37
CA ILE A 100 0.09 10.57 -1.11
C ILE A 100 1.51 11.03 -1.45
N HIS A 101 2.37 11.03 -0.45
CA HIS A 101 3.81 11.15 -0.62
C HIS A 101 4.42 9.76 -0.61
N VAL A 102 5.28 9.48 -1.56
CA VAL A 102 5.87 8.16 -1.73
C VAL A 102 7.36 8.23 -1.46
N ASP A 103 7.83 7.40 -0.53
CA ASP A 103 9.24 7.13 -0.30
C ASP A 103 9.56 5.70 -0.72
N ILE A 104 10.74 5.51 -1.29
CA ILE A 104 11.23 4.21 -1.73
C ILE A 104 12.62 3.94 -1.16
N TYR A 105 12.84 2.71 -0.69
CA TYR A 105 14.09 2.27 -0.10
C TYR A 105 14.45 0.88 -0.63
N PRO A 106 15.73 0.54 -0.86
CA PRO A 106 16.12 -0.84 -1.06
C PRO A 106 15.65 -1.68 0.14
N LEU A 107 14.92 -2.77 -0.11
CA LEU A 107 14.38 -3.60 0.99
C LEU A 107 15.49 -4.08 1.91
N LYS A 108 16.62 -4.50 1.36
CA LYS A 108 17.82 -4.93 2.10
C LYS A 108 18.26 -3.92 3.16
N GLU A 109 18.24 -2.62 2.84
CA GLU A 109 18.67 -1.60 3.80
C GLU A 109 17.68 -1.47 4.95
N VAL A 110 16.39 -1.55 4.67
CA VAL A 110 15.32 -1.51 5.68
C VAL A 110 15.39 -2.74 6.59
N LEU A 111 15.67 -3.90 6.03
CA LEU A 111 15.77 -5.15 6.80
C LEU A 111 16.94 -5.18 7.79
N LYS A 112 17.97 -4.36 7.62
CA LYS A 112 19.07 -4.27 8.60
C LYS A 112 18.62 -3.78 9.97
N THR A 113 17.59 -2.93 10.01
CA THR A 113 17.07 -2.31 11.25
C THR A 113 15.71 -2.84 11.65
N ASP A 114 14.85 -3.12 10.69
CA ASP A 114 13.41 -3.35 10.90
C ASP A 114 12.92 -4.75 10.51
N PHE A 115 13.85 -5.71 10.34
CA PHE A 115 13.51 -7.07 9.92
C PHE A 115 12.38 -7.68 10.75
N GLY A 116 12.49 -7.64 12.08
CA GLY A 116 11.50 -8.24 12.97
C GLY A 116 10.12 -7.61 12.87
N LEU A 117 10.05 -6.30 12.65
CA LEU A 117 8.78 -5.58 12.50
C LEU A 117 8.11 -5.93 11.18
N ILE A 118 8.86 -5.93 10.07
CA ILE A 118 8.34 -6.24 8.74
C ILE A 118 7.91 -7.71 8.68
N LYS A 119 8.76 -8.60 9.16
CA LYS A 119 8.46 -10.05 9.21
C LYS A 119 7.21 -10.32 10.05
N GLY A 120 7.13 -9.76 11.25
CA GLY A 120 5.96 -9.92 12.12
C GLY A 120 4.68 -9.39 11.48
N SER A 121 4.76 -8.27 10.76
CA SER A 121 3.63 -7.73 10.01
C SER A 121 3.21 -8.67 8.88
N ILE A 122 4.14 -9.19 8.08
CA ILE A 122 3.87 -10.16 7.01
C ILE A 122 3.27 -11.45 7.58
N ASP A 123 3.81 -11.95 8.68
CA ASP A 123 3.32 -13.19 9.32
C ASP A 123 1.89 -13.07 9.85
N SER A 124 1.48 -11.88 10.25
CA SER A 124 0.12 -11.59 10.74
C SER A 124 -0.94 -11.49 9.64
N MET A 125 -0.52 -11.39 8.36
CA MET A 125 -1.44 -11.25 7.24
C MET A 125 -2.16 -12.57 6.92
N SER A 126 -3.43 -12.47 6.53
CA SER A 126 -4.17 -13.60 5.97
C SER A 126 -3.57 -14.06 4.63
N ALA A 127 -3.88 -15.27 4.21
CA ALA A 127 -3.45 -15.78 2.91
C ALA A 127 -3.95 -14.89 1.75
N ASN A 128 -5.20 -14.38 1.85
CA ASN A 128 -5.78 -13.49 0.86
C ASN A 128 -4.99 -12.17 0.76
N VAL A 129 -4.63 -11.57 1.88
CA VAL A 129 -3.85 -10.33 1.92
C VAL A 129 -2.44 -10.54 1.39
N LEU A 130 -1.78 -11.65 1.74
CA LEU A 130 -0.46 -12.00 1.20
C LEU A 130 -0.49 -12.12 -0.32
N GLN A 131 -1.50 -12.79 -0.86
CA GLN A 131 -1.67 -12.95 -2.29
C GLN A 131 -1.98 -11.61 -2.97
N TYR A 132 -2.92 -10.84 -2.43
CA TYR A 132 -3.27 -9.51 -2.92
C TYR A 132 -2.07 -8.54 -2.99
N LYS A 133 -1.22 -8.57 -1.96
CA LYS A 133 -0.01 -7.75 -1.89
C LYS A 133 1.20 -8.33 -2.61
N ASN A 134 1.10 -9.52 -3.22
CA ASN A 134 2.21 -10.27 -3.82
C ASN A 134 3.36 -10.55 -2.84
N LEU A 135 3.03 -10.85 -1.58
CA LEU A 135 4.00 -11.07 -0.52
C LEU A 135 4.28 -12.55 -0.20
N VAL A 136 3.66 -13.50 -0.90
CA VAL A 136 3.85 -14.94 -0.64
C VAL A 136 5.32 -15.32 -0.79
N LYS A 137 5.93 -15.04 -1.96
CA LYS A 137 7.36 -15.33 -2.22
C LYS A 137 8.29 -14.54 -1.30
N VAL A 138 7.93 -13.28 -0.98
CA VAL A 138 8.70 -12.46 -0.02
C VAL A 138 8.73 -13.11 1.35
N LYS A 139 7.60 -13.63 1.83
CA LYS A 139 7.51 -14.34 3.11
C LYS A 139 8.41 -15.60 3.14
N GLU A 140 8.43 -16.35 2.04
CA GLU A 140 9.30 -17.54 1.89
C GLU A 140 10.77 -17.14 1.97
N LEU A 141 11.20 -16.16 1.18
CA LEU A 141 12.57 -15.64 1.20
C LEU A 141 13.00 -15.09 2.57
N MET A 142 12.10 -14.42 3.29
CA MET A 142 12.39 -13.96 4.65
C MET A 142 12.55 -15.10 5.66
N ASN A 143 11.82 -16.20 5.48
CA ASN A 143 12.00 -17.39 6.32
C ASN A 143 13.37 -18.05 6.07
N GLU A 144 13.79 -18.13 4.80
CA GLU A 144 15.11 -18.67 4.43
C GLU A 144 16.25 -17.78 4.95
N TYR A 145 16.07 -16.47 4.90
CA TYR A 145 17.07 -15.51 5.41
C TYR A 145 17.37 -15.72 6.89
N ILE A 146 16.37 -16.02 7.73
CA ILE A 146 16.57 -16.32 9.16
C ILE A 146 17.40 -17.59 9.35
N LEU A 147 17.22 -18.60 8.49
CA LEU A 147 17.92 -19.87 8.63
C LEU A 147 19.39 -19.80 8.20
N SER A 148 19.77 -18.72 7.48
CA SER A 148 21.13 -18.49 6.95
C SER A 148 21.96 -17.50 7.78
N THR A 149 21.37 -16.85 8.77
CA THR A 149 22.03 -15.90 9.71
C THR A 149 22.13 -16.50 11.10
#